data_ca43c50245f07a8206391921228152a7
#
_entry.id   ca43c50245f07a8206391921228152a7
#
_cell.length_a   1.000
_cell.length_b   1.000
_cell.length_c   1.000
_cell.angle_alpha   90.00
_cell.angle_beta   90.00
_cell.angle_gamma   90.00
#
_symmetry.space_group_name_H-M   'P 1'
#
loop_
_entity.id
_entity.type
_entity.pdbx_description
1 polymer ?
#
loop_
_entity_poly.entity_id
_entity_poly.type
_entity_poly.pdbx_seq_one_letter_code
_entity_poly.pdbx_strand_id
1 'polypeptide(L)'
;MSDAQIRAVYGHPDSFSLAEELYGRVERRYPEPLAPPAEPWHAHLGPCLLRGLVFALPGLAYVLGAPLLSGPRTTLGLPAGTIPLLAGAVTGWVWNQSLSHRAHSWLSLADRPAAVRALRLGAPLGAALSSLAALAATGPGELPAAAFAAGQCCYLAAATALLVLGRERPLFWALLPLTLGVVPGLPSFVGPVLLLVSLTAAVTLAVLTLRGEPAGPGPRGAVSPRVAASVPYGLFGLGAGVLVLYAALGDIFRHGSAGTVAGPSAVALTLSMGPAEWLLHRFRAESLAGLRTTSSARGFRGAVAATVTVCIGAYLLILAGLAEAGTRLWPDAPALSGLRLATLLLIGAVLWTGLLLQSFGAAPGAALVCCAAAVAQTLALLLGAPPPTGLVVSGTAAALLAMLVCVLVGRATAHRP
;
A
#
# COMPACT_ATOMS: atom_id res chain seq x y z
N MET A 1 25.94 -18.37 -5.99
CA MET A 1 26.42 -17.26 -5.12
C MET A 1 26.92 -17.87 -3.81
N SER A 2 28.09 -17.50 -3.32
CA SER A 2 28.57 -17.95 -1.98
C SER A 2 27.88 -17.15 -0.87
N ASP A 3 27.79 -17.72 0.34
CA ASP A 3 27.20 -17.03 1.52
C ASP A 3 27.84 -15.67 1.83
N ALA A 4 29.13 -15.51 1.49
CA ALA A 4 29.85 -14.26 1.63
C ALA A 4 29.35 -13.18 0.65
N GLN A 5 28.97 -13.58 -0.57
CA GLN A 5 28.43 -12.66 -1.56
C GLN A 5 26.99 -12.23 -1.23
N ILE A 6 26.20 -13.13 -0.65
CA ILE A 6 24.85 -12.82 -0.16
C ILE A 6 24.92 -11.84 1.02
N ARG A 7 25.84 -12.05 1.97
CA ARG A 7 26.06 -11.14 3.10
C ARG A 7 26.54 -9.76 2.66
N ALA A 8 27.38 -9.68 1.65
CA ALA A 8 27.86 -8.42 1.10
C ALA A 8 26.72 -7.62 0.45
N VAL A 9 25.82 -8.27 -0.31
CA VAL A 9 24.67 -7.60 -0.97
C VAL A 9 23.65 -7.06 0.02
N TYR A 10 23.35 -7.78 1.10
CA TYR A 10 22.32 -7.38 2.08
C TYR A 10 22.85 -6.62 3.29
N GLY A 11 24.15 -6.55 3.48
CA GLY A 11 24.78 -5.88 4.62
C GLY A 11 25.45 -4.54 4.30
N HIS A 12 25.56 -4.13 3.03
CA HIS A 12 26.27 -2.93 2.62
C HIS A 12 25.28 -1.82 2.19
N PRO A 13 25.51 -0.55 2.60
CA PRO A 13 24.71 0.58 2.12
C PRO A 13 24.80 0.82 0.60
N ASP A 14 25.82 0.26 -0.07
CA ASP A 14 26.04 0.34 -1.52
C ASP A 14 25.57 -0.91 -2.27
N SER A 15 24.53 -1.58 -1.79
CA SER A 15 24.02 -2.82 -2.36
C SER A 15 23.64 -2.73 -3.85
N PHE A 16 23.40 -1.52 -4.35
CA PHE A 16 23.10 -1.25 -5.77
C PHE A 16 24.36 -1.36 -6.64
N SER A 17 25.50 -0.86 -6.17
CA SER A 17 26.78 -0.95 -6.90
C SER A 17 27.32 -2.37 -6.96
N LEU A 18 27.09 -3.16 -5.90
CA LEU A 18 27.52 -4.55 -5.84
C LEU A 18 26.65 -5.46 -6.71
N ALA A 19 25.34 -5.23 -6.78
CA ALA A 19 24.45 -5.90 -7.72
C ALA A 19 24.87 -5.60 -9.16
N GLU A 20 25.27 -4.39 -9.45
CA GLU A 20 25.78 -3.95 -10.75
C GLU A 20 27.12 -4.61 -11.10
N GLU A 21 28.04 -4.72 -10.14
CA GLU A 21 29.33 -5.40 -10.32
C GLU A 21 29.15 -6.91 -10.52
N LEU A 22 28.24 -7.54 -9.79
CA LEU A 22 27.88 -8.95 -9.97
C LEU A 22 27.21 -9.19 -11.33
N TYR A 23 26.33 -8.32 -11.78
CA TYR A 23 25.72 -8.36 -13.11
C TYR A 23 26.77 -8.20 -14.21
N GLY A 24 27.67 -7.23 -14.09
CA GLY A 24 28.77 -7.04 -15.04
C GLY A 24 29.77 -8.20 -15.08
N ARG A 25 29.94 -8.96 -13.98
CA ARG A 25 30.75 -10.20 -13.96
C ARG A 25 30.00 -11.38 -14.59
N VAL A 26 28.69 -11.47 -14.41
CA VAL A 26 27.84 -12.49 -15.03
C VAL A 26 27.76 -12.24 -16.54
N GLU A 27 27.54 -11.01 -17.00
CA GLU A 27 27.54 -10.64 -18.42
C GLU A 27 28.87 -10.93 -19.11
N ARG A 28 30.00 -10.70 -18.45
CA ARG A 28 31.32 -11.02 -18.99
C ARG A 28 31.61 -12.52 -19.10
N ARG A 29 30.96 -13.33 -18.26
CA ARG A 29 31.13 -14.80 -18.27
C ARG A 29 30.15 -15.52 -19.18
N TYR A 30 29.02 -14.87 -19.53
CA TYR A 30 27.97 -15.38 -20.39
C TYR A 30 27.60 -14.28 -21.41
N PRO A 31 28.35 -14.19 -22.55
CA PRO A 31 28.19 -13.12 -23.54
C PRO A 31 26.90 -13.17 -24.36
N GLU A 32 26.04 -14.15 -24.17
CA GLU A 32 24.70 -14.11 -24.72
C GLU A 32 23.72 -13.68 -23.62
N PRO A 33 23.27 -12.43 -23.62
CA PRO A 33 22.09 -12.09 -22.83
C PRO A 33 20.93 -12.77 -23.55
N LEU A 34 20.40 -13.82 -22.97
CA LEU A 34 18.99 -14.12 -23.10
C LEU A 34 18.28 -12.93 -22.46
N ALA A 35 18.18 -11.84 -23.22
CA ALA A 35 17.27 -10.77 -22.86
C ALA A 35 15.91 -11.47 -22.75
N PRO A 36 15.30 -11.56 -21.56
CA PRO A 36 13.96 -12.09 -21.48
C PRO A 36 13.13 -11.31 -22.49
N PRO A 37 12.30 -11.99 -23.31
CA PRO A 37 11.45 -11.33 -24.29
C PRO A 37 10.78 -10.15 -23.59
N ALA A 38 10.74 -8.99 -24.23
CA ALA A 38 10.13 -7.78 -23.64
C ALA A 38 8.74 -8.16 -23.16
N GLU A 39 8.52 -8.12 -21.85
CA GLU A 39 7.23 -8.48 -21.28
C GLU A 39 6.15 -7.57 -21.87
N PRO A 40 5.02 -8.12 -22.35
CA PRO A 40 3.95 -7.30 -22.88
C PRO A 40 3.50 -6.28 -21.81
N TRP A 41 3.17 -5.08 -22.25
CA TRP A 41 2.82 -3.96 -21.36
C TRP A 41 1.70 -4.27 -20.35
N HIS A 42 0.82 -5.23 -20.67
CA HIS A 42 -0.26 -5.71 -19.78
C HIS A 42 0.16 -6.84 -18.84
N ALA A 43 1.41 -7.29 -18.92
CA ALA A 43 1.92 -8.29 -17.99
C ALA A 43 1.76 -7.82 -16.55
N HIS A 44 1.35 -8.72 -15.67
CA HIS A 44 1.09 -8.45 -14.26
C HIS A 44 -0.07 -7.46 -13.94
N LEU A 45 -0.79 -6.95 -14.97
CA LEU A 45 -1.90 -6.01 -14.73
C LEU A 45 -2.98 -6.61 -13.80
N GLY A 46 -3.40 -7.84 -14.07
CA GLY A 46 -4.44 -8.52 -13.26
C GLY A 46 -4.04 -8.67 -11.78
N PRO A 47 -2.90 -9.25 -11.45
CA PRO A 47 -2.41 -9.33 -10.07
C PRO A 47 -2.27 -7.96 -9.40
N CYS A 48 -1.76 -6.94 -10.08
CA CYS A 48 -1.60 -5.60 -9.52
C CYS A 48 -2.95 -4.93 -9.25
N LEU A 49 -3.91 -5.04 -10.17
CA LEU A 49 -5.27 -4.51 -9.96
C LEU A 49 -5.96 -5.23 -8.80
N LEU A 50 -5.78 -6.54 -8.68
CA LEU A 50 -6.32 -7.30 -7.56
C LEU A 50 -5.75 -6.84 -6.21
N ARG A 51 -4.44 -6.60 -6.15
CA ARG A 51 -3.82 -6.03 -4.94
C ARG A 51 -4.42 -4.67 -4.59
N GLY A 52 -4.61 -3.79 -5.58
CA GLY A 52 -5.26 -2.51 -5.39
C GLY A 52 -6.69 -2.64 -4.87
N LEU A 53 -7.45 -3.60 -5.39
CA LEU A 53 -8.80 -3.90 -4.90
C LEU A 53 -8.79 -4.35 -3.43
N VAL A 54 -7.81 -5.17 -3.03
CA VAL A 54 -7.62 -5.57 -1.63
C VAL A 54 -7.32 -4.37 -0.73
N PHE A 55 -6.50 -3.42 -1.20
CA PHE A 55 -6.23 -2.17 -0.45
C PHE A 55 -7.44 -1.24 -0.41
N ALA A 56 -8.30 -1.26 -1.44
CA ALA A 56 -9.55 -0.50 -1.45
C ALA A 56 -10.60 -1.03 -0.46
N LEU A 57 -10.46 -2.27 0.02
CA LEU A 57 -11.43 -2.90 0.88
C LEU A 57 -11.80 -2.10 2.14
N PRO A 58 -10.87 -1.47 2.88
CA PRO A 58 -11.23 -0.63 4.02
C PRO A 58 -12.18 0.51 3.65
N GLY A 59 -11.96 1.16 2.49
CA GLY A 59 -12.85 2.21 1.99
C GLY A 59 -14.22 1.67 1.58
N LEU A 60 -14.24 0.54 0.85
CA LEU A 60 -15.49 -0.14 0.47
C LEU A 60 -16.25 -0.65 1.69
N ALA A 61 -15.55 -1.23 2.66
CA ALA A 61 -16.14 -1.66 3.91
C ALA A 61 -16.79 -0.50 4.67
N TYR A 62 -16.18 0.68 4.64
CA TYR A 62 -16.73 1.88 5.23
C TYR A 62 -18.05 2.26 4.57
N VAL A 63 -18.13 2.22 3.23
CA VAL A 63 -19.36 2.49 2.47
C VAL A 63 -20.44 1.45 2.77
N LEU A 64 -20.11 0.18 2.69
CA LEU A 64 -21.04 -0.92 2.89
C LEU A 64 -21.47 -1.08 4.36
N GLY A 65 -20.58 -0.77 5.29
CA GLY A 65 -20.82 -0.79 6.73
C GLY A 65 -21.43 0.50 7.29
N ALA A 66 -21.69 1.51 6.48
CA ALA A 66 -22.22 2.80 6.92
C ALA A 66 -23.46 2.71 7.85
N PRO A 67 -24.43 1.80 7.63
CA PRO A 67 -25.55 1.61 8.56
C PRO A 67 -25.13 1.15 9.96
N LEU A 68 -24.04 0.37 10.08
CA LEU A 68 -23.47 -0.11 11.35
C LEU A 68 -22.62 0.98 12.04
N LEU A 69 -22.15 1.95 11.27
CA LEU A 69 -21.32 3.06 11.74
C LEU A 69 -22.15 4.30 12.14
N SER A 70 -23.47 4.25 11.90
CA SER A 70 -24.37 5.29 12.35
C SER A 70 -24.46 5.30 13.88
N GLY A 71 -24.29 6.46 14.50
CA GLY A 71 -24.30 6.59 15.96
C GLY A 71 -24.12 8.04 16.38
N PRO A 72 -24.07 8.31 17.69
CA PRO A 72 -23.81 9.65 18.19
C PRO A 72 -22.48 10.16 17.67
N ARG A 73 -22.37 11.45 17.48
CA ARG A 73 -21.14 12.07 17.03
C ARG A 73 -20.16 12.23 18.17
N THR A 74 -18.91 11.93 17.89
CA THR A 74 -17.81 12.22 18.81
C THR A 74 -17.51 13.72 18.85
N THR A 75 -16.68 14.13 19.79
CA THR A 75 -16.14 15.51 19.86
C THR A 75 -15.40 15.92 18.60
N LEU A 76 -14.94 14.95 17.80
CA LEU A 76 -14.30 15.15 16.50
C LEU A 76 -15.29 15.27 15.33
N GLY A 77 -16.59 15.22 15.59
CA GLY A 77 -17.64 15.30 14.57
C GLY A 77 -17.86 14.03 13.77
N LEU A 78 -17.10 12.95 14.03
CA LEU A 78 -17.24 11.64 13.36
C LEU A 78 -18.33 10.80 14.05
N PRO A 79 -19.06 9.95 13.30
CA PRO A 79 -19.86 8.90 13.92
C PRO A 79 -19.00 8.04 14.84
N ALA A 80 -19.48 7.73 16.04
CA ALA A 80 -18.70 7.02 17.06
C ALA A 80 -18.19 5.65 16.55
N GLY A 81 -19.00 4.94 15.77
CA GLY A 81 -18.61 3.67 15.16
C GLY A 81 -17.46 3.74 14.16
N THR A 82 -17.07 4.94 13.71
CA THR A 82 -15.92 5.14 12.82
C THR A 82 -14.59 4.97 13.56
N ILE A 83 -14.53 5.33 14.83
CA ILE A 83 -13.29 5.34 15.62
C ILE A 83 -12.67 3.92 15.73
N PRO A 84 -13.43 2.87 16.07
CA PRO A 84 -12.93 1.49 16.06
C PRO A 84 -12.37 1.07 14.71
N LEU A 85 -13.07 1.42 13.62
CA LEU A 85 -12.63 1.06 12.26
C LEU A 85 -11.29 1.73 11.94
N LEU A 86 -11.13 3.02 12.25
CA LEU A 86 -9.89 3.76 12.01
C LEU A 86 -8.74 3.20 12.83
N ALA A 87 -8.96 2.93 14.12
CA ALA A 87 -7.94 2.38 15.00
C ALA A 87 -7.47 1.00 14.51
N GLY A 88 -8.41 0.13 14.14
CA GLY A 88 -8.10 -1.19 13.59
C GLY A 88 -7.39 -1.10 12.25
N ALA A 89 -7.85 -0.25 11.33
CA ALA A 89 -7.26 -0.10 10.00
C ALA A 89 -5.82 0.40 10.08
N VAL A 90 -5.55 1.46 10.85
CA VAL A 90 -4.20 2.03 11.00
C VAL A 90 -3.25 1.01 11.62
N THR A 91 -3.65 0.35 12.71
CA THR A 91 -2.84 -0.69 13.36
C THR A 91 -2.61 -1.87 12.41
N GLY A 92 -3.64 -2.27 11.68
CA GLY A 92 -3.56 -3.32 10.67
C GLY A 92 -2.59 -2.99 9.53
N TRP A 93 -2.59 -1.77 9.04
CA TRP A 93 -1.65 -1.35 7.98
C TRP A 93 -0.20 -1.39 8.44
N VAL A 94 0.08 -0.84 9.63
CA VAL A 94 1.43 -0.90 10.22
C VAL A 94 1.93 -2.34 10.32
N TRP A 95 1.10 -3.21 10.87
CA TRP A 95 1.45 -4.61 11.06
C TRP A 95 1.63 -5.36 9.73
N ASN A 96 0.64 -5.26 8.84
CA ASN A 96 0.64 -6.02 7.60
C ASN A 96 1.75 -5.57 6.63
N GLN A 97 2.12 -4.30 6.59
CA GLN A 97 3.26 -3.82 5.82
C GLN A 97 4.57 -4.40 6.35
N SER A 98 4.76 -4.39 7.68
CA SER A 98 5.94 -4.99 8.31
C SER A 98 6.01 -6.50 8.09
N LEU A 99 4.88 -7.20 8.21
CA LEU A 99 4.77 -8.65 8.02
C LEU A 99 5.02 -9.04 6.55
N SER A 100 4.43 -8.30 5.62
CA SER A 100 4.62 -8.50 4.18
C SER A 100 6.09 -8.37 3.80
N HIS A 101 6.75 -7.28 4.23
CA HIS A 101 8.18 -7.10 3.99
C HIS A 101 9.02 -8.26 4.57
N ARG A 102 8.75 -8.68 5.80
CA ARG A 102 9.46 -9.79 6.43
C ARG A 102 9.26 -11.11 5.69
N ALA A 103 8.04 -11.41 5.29
CA ALA A 103 7.74 -12.63 4.54
C ALA A 103 8.40 -12.63 3.15
N HIS A 104 8.35 -11.49 2.43
CA HIS A 104 9.05 -11.34 1.15
C HIS A 104 10.57 -11.44 1.30
N SER A 105 11.15 -10.95 2.42
CA SER A 105 12.58 -11.12 2.70
C SER A 105 12.99 -12.60 2.83
N TRP A 106 12.13 -13.43 3.43
CA TRP A 106 12.36 -14.88 3.44
C TRP A 106 12.20 -15.51 2.06
N LEU A 107 11.19 -15.08 1.29
CA LEU A 107 10.98 -15.58 -0.08
C LEU A 107 12.16 -15.23 -0.99
N SER A 108 12.75 -14.04 -0.86
CA SER A 108 13.93 -13.62 -1.62
C SER A 108 15.18 -14.44 -1.29
N LEU A 109 15.24 -15.01 -0.08
CA LEU A 109 16.27 -15.97 0.34
C LEU A 109 15.95 -17.42 -0.08
N ALA A 110 14.89 -17.63 -0.89
CA ALA A 110 14.36 -18.93 -1.27
C ALA A 110 13.91 -19.81 -0.07
N ASP A 111 13.70 -19.22 1.11
CA ASP A 111 13.20 -19.92 2.30
C ASP A 111 11.68 -19.75 2.44
N ARG A 112 10.93 -20.41 1.54
CA ARG A 112 9.45 -20.41 1.58
C ARG A 112 8.90 -20.95 2.92
N PRO A 113 9.44 -22.03 3.51
CA PRO A 113 9.00 -22.51 4.82
C PRO A 113 9.11 -21.45 5.93
N ALA A 114 10.16 -20.64 5.97
CA ALA A 114 10.30 -19.56 6.94
C ALA A 114 9.30 -18.43 6.70
N ALA A 115 9.04 -18.08 5.43
CA ALA A 115 8.00 -17.12 5.07
C ALA A 115 6.63 -17.59 5.55
N VAL A 116 6.28 -18.86 5.31
CA VAL A 116 5.03 -19.47 5.76
C VAL A 116 4.91 -19.46 7.28
N ARG A 117 5.98 -19.79 8.03
CA ARG A 117 5.99 -19.69 9.50
C ARG A 117 5.76 -18.26 9.97
N ALA A 118 6.42 -17.28 9.36
CA ALA A 118 6.22 -15.88 9.69
C ALA A 118 4.76 -15.44 9.47
N LEU A 119 4.11 -15.88 8.39
CA LEU A 119 2.71 -15.60 8.09
C LEU A 119 1.75 -16.34 9.03
N ARG A 120 2.02 -17.63 9.35
CA ARG A 120 1.19 -18.41 10.29
C ARG A 120 1.10 -17.79 11.67
N LEU A 121 2.18 -17.20 12.15
CA LEU A 121 2.22 -16.53 13.44
C LEU A 121 1.84 -15.06 13.33
N GLY A 122 2.35 -14.36 12.33
CA GLY A 122 2.21 -12.93 12.19
C GLY A 122 0.81 -12.50 11.74
N ALA A 123 0.14 -13.23 10.84
CA ALA A 123 -1.17 -12.82 10.36
C ALA A 123 -2.24 -12.89 11.49
N PRO A 124 -2.41 -13.99 12.25
CA PRO A 124 -3.37 -14.00 13.34
C PRO A 124 -3.02 -13.04 14.48
N LEU A 125 -1.71 -12.87 14.78
CA LEU A 125 -1.28 -11.89 15.78
C LEU A 125 -1.62 -10.46 15.35
N GLY A 126 -1.39 -10.11 14.09
CA GLY A 126 -1.76 -8.81 13.53
C GLY A 126 -3.27 -8.57 13.55
N ALA A 127 -4.05 -9.57 13.17
CA ALA A 127 -5.51 -9.51 13.26
C ALA A 127 -5.98 -9.29 14.71
N ALA A 128 -5.40 -10.02 15.67
CA ALA A 128 -5.72 -9.88 17.08
C ALA A 128 -5.36 -8.48 17.63
N LEU A 129 -4.14 -8.01 17.38
CA LEU A 129 -3.68 -6.69 17.84
C LEU A 129 -4.52 -5.56 17.25
N SER A 130 -4.84 -5.63 15.95
CA SER A 130 -5.65 -4.62 15.28
C SER A 130 -7.11 -4.66 15.76
N SER A 131 -7.65 -5.85 16.01
CA SER A 131 -8.99 -6.03 16.58
C SER A 131 -9.05 -5.51 18.02
N LEU A 132 -8.02 -5.74 18.83
CA LEU A 132 -7.90 -5.18 20.18
C LEU A 132 -7.80 -3.66 20.15
N ALA A 133 -7.06 -3.09 19.21
CA ALA A 133 -7.00 -1.63 19.04
C ALA A 133 -8.38 -1.06 18.68
N ALA A 134 -9.11 -1.73 17.77
CA ALA A 134 -10.47 -1.35 17.43
C ALA A 134 -11.40 -1.43 18.67
N LEU A 135 -11.33 -2.51 19.42
CA LEU A 135 -12.15 -2.71 20.62
C LEU A 135 -11.80 -1.69 21.73
N ALA A 136 -10.52 -1.41 21.95
CA ALA A 136 -10.08 -0.42 22.94
C ALA A 136 -10.52 1.02 22.59
N ALA A 137 -10.70 1.30 21.30
CA ALA A 137 -11.20 2.57 20.80
C ALA A 137 -12.73 2.66 20.77
N THR A 138 -13.44 1.58 21.20
CA THR A 138 -14.89 1.48 21.12
C THR A 138 -15.54 2.17 22.32
N GLY A 139 -16.52 3.04 22.04
CA GLY A 139 -17.37 3.65 23.07
C GLY A 139 -18.50 2.72 23.53
N PRO A 140 -19.19 3.09 24.60
CA PRO A 140 -20.38 2.36 25.06
C PRO A 140 -21.44 2.29 23.94
N GLY A 141 -21.96 1.09 23.69
CA GLY A 141 -23.00 0.87 22.67
C GLY A 141 -22.50 0.65 21.22
N GLU A 142 -21.19 0.79 20.96
CA GLU A 142 -20.62 0.67 19.62
C GLU A 142 -20.07 -0.74 19.30
N LEU A 143 -20.52 -1.76 20.02
CA LEU A 143 -20.06 -3.15 19.84
C LEU A 143 -20.23 -3.67 18.41
N PRO A 144 -21.31 -3.40 17.66
CA PRO A 144 -21.44 -3.80 16.26
C PRO A 144 -20.36 -3.20 15.36
N ALA A 145 -20.01 -1.94 15.57
CA ALA A 145 -18.94 -1.27 14.83
C ALA A 145 -17.56 -1.87 15.16
N ALA A 146 -17.31 -2.21 16.42
CA ALA A 146 -16.08 -2.89 16.83
C ALA A 146 -15.97 -4.29 16.21
N ALA A 147 -17.06 -5.06 16.20
CA ALA A 147 -17.10 -6.38 15.56
C ALA A 147 -16.84 -6.29 14.05
N PHE A 148 -17.41 -5.30 13.38
CA PHE A 148 -17.17 -5.03 11.98
C PHE A 148 -15.71 -4.65 11.72
N ALA A 149 -15.13 -3.76 12.55
CA ALA A 149 -13.72 -3.38 12.47
C ALA A 149 -12.78 -4.58 12.70
N ALA A 150 -13.08 -5.45 13.65
CA ALA A 150 -12.35 -6.69 13.90
C ALA A 150 -12.39 -7.64 12.69
N GLY A 151 -13.55 -7.78 12.06
CA GLY A 151 -13.71 -8.52 10.81
C GLY A 151 -12.80 -7.99 9.70
N GLN A 152 -12.73 -6.66 9.54
CA GLN A 152 -11.82 -6.00 8.61
C GLN A 152 -10.36 -6.30 8.89
N CYS A 153 -9.95 -6.29 10.16
CA CYS A 153 -8.58 -6.62 10.55
C CYS A 153 -8.22 -8.08 10.19
N CYS A 154 -9.14 -9.00 10.43
CA CYS A 154 -8.99 -10.42 10.04
C CYS A 154 -8.88 -10.56 8.51
N TYR A 155 -9.72 -9.85 7.75
CA TYR A 155 -9.63 -9.83 6.29
C TYR A 155 -8.29 -9.32 5.81
N LEU A 156 -7.82 -8.19 6.31
CA LEU A 156 -6.56 -7.57 5.88
C LEU A 156 -5.36 -8.49 6.14
N ALA A 157 -5.35 -9.19 7.29
CA ALA A 157 -4.34 -10.17 7.62
C ALA A 157 -4.39 -11.40 6.68
N ALA A 158 -5.59 -11.90 6.38
CA ALA A 158 -5.80 -13.02 5.45
C ALA A 158 -5.37 -12.65 4.02
N ALA A 159 -5.78 -11.48 3.55
CA ALA A 159 -5.40 -10.96 2.23
C ALA A 159 -3.88 -10.79 2.11
N THR A 160 -3.22 -10.24 3.13
CA THR A 160 -1.76 -10.11 3.17
C THR A 160 -1.08 -11.47 3.04
N ALA A 161 -1.53 -12.49 3.77
CA ALA A 161 -0.97 -13.83 3.69
C ALA A 161 -1.15 -14.46 2.29
N LEU A 162 -2.33 -14.33 1.69
CA LEU A 162 -2.64 -14.85 0.35
C LEU A 162 -1.81 -14.15 -0.74
N LEU A 163 -1.68 -12.83 -0.68
CA LEU A 163 -0.91 -12.05 -1.66
C LEU A 163 0.58 -12.36 -1.59
N VAL A 164 1.14 -12.46 -0.38
CA VAL A 164 2.56 -12.83 -0.20
C VAL A 164 2.86 -14.23 -0.75
N LEU A 165 1.91 -15.16 -0.65
CA LEU A 165 2.05 -16.52 -1.16
C LEU A 165 1.71 -16.66 -2.64
N GLY A 166 1.36 -15.57 -3.35
CA GLY A 166 1.01 -15.56 -4.76
C GLY A 166 -0.32 -16.23 -5.06
N ARG A 167 -1.28 -16.13 -4.13
CA ARG A 167 -2.63 -16.72 -4.25
C ARG A 167 -3.67 -15.67 -4.68
N GLU A 168 -3.34 -14.86 -5.68
CA GLU A 168 -4.21 -13.78 -6.16
C GLU A 168 -5.54 -14.31 -6.73
N ARG A 169 -5.50 -15.40 -7.51
CA ARG A 169 -6.72 -15.95 -8.13
C ARG A 169 -7.78 -16.41 -7.12
N PRO A 170 -7.44 -17.24 -6.09
CA PRO A 170 -8.38 -17.56 -5.03
C PRO A 170 -8.93 -16.34 -4.29
N LEU A 171 -8.06 -15.35 -4.05
CA LEU A 171 -8.45 -14.10 -3.39
C LEU A 171 -9.44 -13.31 -4.26
N PHE A 172 -9.26 -13.28 -5.59
CA PHE A 172 -10.21 -12.66 -6.50
C PHE A 172 -11.63 -13.23 -6.35
N TRP A 173 -11.74 -14.57 -6.32
CA TRP A 173 -13.04 -15.22 -6.13
C TRP A 173 -13.65 -14.94 -4.75
N ALA A 174 -12.82 -14.83 -3.72
CA ALA A 174 -13.27 -14.43 -2.39
C ALA A 174 -13.80 -12.98 -2.34
N LEU A 175 -13.28 -12.09 -3.23
CA LEU A 175 -13.71 -10.69 -3.33
C LEU A 175 -14.93 -10.48 -4.23
N LEU A 176 -15.27 -11.45 -5.06
CA LEU A 176 -16.38 -11.32 -6.00
C LEU A 176 -17.71 -10.93 -5.33
N PRO A 177 -18.14 -11.52 -4.20
CA PRO A 177 -19.36 -11.10 -3.51
C PRO A 177 -19.31 -9.61 -3.10
N LEU A 178 -18.15 -9.14 -2.61
CA LEU A 178 -17.97 -7.74 -2.23
C LEU A 178 -18.16 -6.79 -3.43
N THR A 179 -17.61 -7.13 -4.59
CA THR A 179 -17.75 -6.28 -5.80
C THR A 179 -19.20 -6.21 -6.27
N LEU A 180 -19.97 -7.28 -6.10
CA LEU A 180 -21.40 -7.28 -6.35
C LEU A 180 -22.18 -6.41 -5.35
N GLY A 181 -21.71 -6.33 -4.10
CA GLY A 181 -22.35 -5.52 -3.06
C GLY A 181 -22.24 -4.00 -3.27
N VAL A 182 -21.40 -3.54 -4.19
CA VAL A 182 -21.25 -2.12 -4.53
C VAL A 182 -22.22 -1.69 -5.66
N VAL A 183 -22.96 -2.63 -6.26
CA VAL A 183 -23.90 -2.33 -7.34
C VAL A 183 -25.02 -1.44 -6.82
N PRO A 184 -25.31 -0.29 -7.48
CA PRO A 184 -26.39 0.60 -7.05
C PRO A 184 -27.77 -0.10 -7.14
N GLY A 185 -28.67 0.25 -6.21
CA GLY A 185 -30.04 -0.27 -6.19
C GLY A 185 -30.23 -1.57 -5.39
N LEU A 186 -29.20 -2.13 -4.78
CA LEU A 186 -29.35 -3.28 -3.89
C LEU A 186 -29.98 -2.86 -2.54
N PRO A 187 -30.78 -3.73 -1.90
CA PRO A 187 -31.26 -3.52 -0.55
C PRO A 187 -30.11 -3.26 0.43
N SER A 188 -30.29 -2.37 1.38
CA SER A 188 -29.24 -1.90 2.32
C SER A 188 -28.57 -3.01 3.13
N PHE A 189 -29.25 -4.14 3.37
CA PHE A 189 -28.69 -5.28 4.09
C PHE A 189 -27.81 -6.18 3.21
N VAL A 190 -27.92 -6.11 1.88
CA VAL A 190 -27.22 -7.01 0.95
C VAL A 190 -25.72 -6.70 0.94
N GLY A 191 -25.33 -5.43 0.93
CA GLY A 191 -23.92 -5.03 0.98
C GLY A 191 -23.16 -5.60 2.17
N PRO A 192 -23.62 -5.39 3.43
CA PRO A 192 -23.01 -6.00 4.62
C PRO A 192 -22.94 -7.52 4.59
N VAL A 193 -23.98 -8.21 4.07
CA VAL A 193 -23.96 -9.68 3.92
C VAL A 193 -22.89 -10.13 2.95
N LEU A 194 -22.78 -9.49 1.78
CA LEU A 194 -21.78 -9.83 0.78
C LEU A 194 -20.35 -9.53 1.27
N LEU A 195 -20.19 -8.47 2.06
CA LEU A 195 -18.93 -8.20 2.75
C LEU A 195 -18.55 -9.34 3.72
N LEU A 196 -19.50 -9.82 4.53
CA LEU A 196 -19.28 -10.93 5.46
C LEU A 196 -18.93 -12.22 4.72
N VAL A 197 -19.59 -12.51 3.61
CA VAL A 197 -19.26 -13.66 2.74
C VAL A 197 -17.85 -13.56 2.20
N SER A 198 -17.45 -12.39 1.68
CA SER A 198 -16.08 -12.17 1.19
C SER A 198 -15.04 -12.31 2.31
N LEU A 199 -15.32 -11.76 3.49
CA LEU A 199 -14.48 -11.88 4.66
C LEU A 199 -14.25 -13.35 5.05
N THR A 200 -15.32 -14.09 5.22
CA THR A 200 -15.24 -15.51 5.63
C THR A 200 -14.54 -16.36 4.58
N ALA A 201 -14.81 -16.12 3.30
CA ALA A 201 -14.12 -16.79 2.20
C ALA A 201 -12.61 -16.51 2.21
N ALA A 202 -12.20 -15.25 2.34
CA ALA A 202 -10.79 -14.87 2.37
C ALA A 202 -10.04 -15.46 3.57
N VAL A 203 -10.64 -15.40 4.77
CA VAL A 203 -10.04 -15.98 5.99
C VAL A 203 -9.93 -17.50 5.87
N THR A 204 -10.98 -18.16 5.39
CA THR A 204 -10.95 -19.62 5.20
C THR A 204 -9.89 -20.04 4.20
N LEU A 205 -9.79 -19.36 3.06
CA LEU A 205 -8.76 -19.61 2.05
C LEU A 205 -7.35 -19.39 2.61
N ALA A 206 -7.14 -18.33 3.39
CA ALA A 206 -5.84 -18.08 4.02
C ALA A 206 -5.46 -19.20 4.99
N VAL A 207 -6.39 -19.63 5.85
CA VAL A 207 -6.17 -20.72 6.81
C VAL A 207 -5.86 -22.03 6.08
N LEU A 208 -6.63 -22.39 5.06
CA LEU A 208 -6.41 -23.61 4.28
C LEU A 208 -5.07 -23.56 3.53
N THR A 209 -4.76 -22.43 2.89
CA THR A 209 -3.49 -22.24 2.19
C THR A 209 -2.32 -22.37 3.16
N LEU A 210 -2.34 -21.63 4.27
CA LEU A 210 -1.27 -21.69 5.25
C LEU A 210 -1.11 -23.09 5.87
N ARG A 211 -2.19 -23.85 6.10
CA ARG A 211 -2.12 -25.22 6.60
C ARG A 211 -1.55 -26.20 5.57
N GLY A 212 -1.86 -26.02 4.30
CA GLY A 212 -1.40 -26.88 3.20
C GLY A 212 0.06 -26.66 2.81
N GLU A 213 0.65 -25.51 3.13
CA GLU A 213 2.05 -25.24 2.79
C GLU A 213 3.01 -26.01 3.73
N PRO A 214 4.10 -26.59 3.22
CA PRO A 214 5.08 -27.29 4.05
C PRO A 214 5.75 -26.34 5.03
N ALA A 215 5.76 -26.69 6.31
CA ALA A 215 6.41 -25.94 7.39
C ALA A 215 7.73 -26.59 7.85
N GLY A 216 8.45 -27.18 6.93
CA GLY A 216 9.74 -27.82 7.22
C GLY A 216 10.78 -26.87 7.81
N PRO A 217 11.85 -27.40 8.43
CA PRO A 217 13.00 -26.60 8.79
C PRO A 217 13.61 -25.97 7.53
N GLY A 218 13.79 -24.65 7.55
CA GLY A 218 14.48 -23.96 6.46
C GLY A 218 15.95 -24.41 6.33
N PRO A 219 16.66 -23.95 5.29
CA PRO A 219 18.05 -24.28 5.08
C PRO A 219 18.85 -23.91 6.35
N ARG A 220 19.60 -24.89 6.87
CA ARG A 220 20.47 -24.67 8.04
C ARG A 220 21.55 -23.64 7.69
N GLY A 221 21.64 -22.54 8.43
CA GLY A 221 22.62 -21.49 8.21
C GLY A 221 22.11 -20.25 7.46
N ALA A 222 20.81 -20.19 7.10
CA ALA A 222 20.23 -18.98 6.52
C ALA A 222 20.27 -17.81 7.51
N VAL A 223 20.80 -16.67 7.05
CA VAL A 223 20.79 -15.44 7.84
C VAL A 223 19.35 -14.97 8.02
N SER A 224 18.89 -14.93 9.27
CA SER A 224 17.52 -14.45 9.57
C SER A 224 17.39 -12.96 9.25
N PRO A 225 16.37 -12.55 8.44
CA PRO A 225 16.10 -11.13 8.24
C PRO A 225 15.86 -10.44 9.59
N ARG A 226 16.55 -9.33 9.81
CA ARG A 226 16.41 -8.55 11.05
C ARG A 226 14.99 -7.98 11.13
N VAL A 227 14.33 -8.14 12.27
CA VAL A 227 13.00 -7.55 12.51
C VAL A 227 13.05 -6.03 12.34
N ALA A 228 14.14 -5.39 12.79
CA ALA A 228 14.35 -3.96 12.63
C ALA A 228 14.30 -3.48 11.17
N ALA A 229 14.67 -4.31 10.19
CA ALA A 229 14.58 -3.97 8.77
C ALA A 229 13.13 -3.81 8.28
N SER A 230 12.14 -4.38 8.98
CA SER A 230 10.73 -4.24 8.64
C SER A 230 10.06 -3.00 9.25
N VAL A 231 10.70 -2.36 10.25
CA VAL A 231 10.14 -1.20 10.95
C VAL A 231 9.86 -0.02 10.00
N PRO A 232 10.77 0.38 9.10
CA PRO A 232 10.49 1.48 8.17
C PRO A 232 9.27 1.23 7.27
N TYR A 233 9.00 -0.02 6.91
CA TYR A 233 7.82 -0.38 6.11
C TYR A 233 6.52 -0.22 6.92
N GLY A 234 6.54 -0.62 8.18
CA GLY A 234 5.42 -0.37 9.11
C GLY A 234 5.17 1.12 9.33
N LEU A 235 6.23 1.90 9.56
CA LEU A 235 6.12 3.35 9.70
C LEU A 235 5.61 4.03 8.42
N PHE A 236 6.06 3.57 7.25
CA PHE A 236 5.48 4.04 5.99
C PHE A 236 3.99 3.70 5.92
N GLY A 237 3.59 2.48 6.29
CA GLY A 237 2.19 2.07 6.36
C GLY A 237 1.37 2.98 7.29
N LEU A 238 1.94 3.39 8.43
CA LEU A 238 1.32 4.36 9.34
C LEU A 238 1.10 5.71 8.66
N GLY A 239 2.19 6.30 8.13
CA GLY A 239 2.14 7.61 7.48
C GLY A 239 1.19 7.62 6.28
N ALA A 240 1.30 6.60 5.39
CA ALA A 240 0.43 6.42 4.24
C ALA A 240 -1.04 6.26 4.64
N GLY A 241 -1.32 5.41 5.63
CA GLY A 241 -2.66 5.19 6.16
C GLY A 241 -3.29 6.48 6.68
N VAL A 242 -2.57 7.25 7.48
CA VAL A 242 -3.06 8.55 8.01
C VAL A 242 -3.30 9.55 6.86
N LEU A 243 -2.44 9.61 5.84
CA LEU A 243 -2.66 10.48 4.68
C LEU A 243 -3.90 10.08 3.86
N VAL A 244 -4.13 8.77 3.68
CA VAL A 244 -5.36 8.26 3.03
C VAL A 244 -6.59 8.64 3.86
N LEU A 245 -6.53 8.48 5.17
CA LEU A 245 -7.62 8.88 6.08
C LEU A 245 -7.85 10.40 6.06
N TYR A 246 -6.79 11.19 6.00
CA TYR A 246 -6.92 12.64 5.85
C TYR A 246 -7.66 13.01 4.56
N ALA A 247 -7.31 12.37 3.43
CA ALA A 247 -8.03 12.58 2.16
C ALA A 247 -9.50 12.17 2.24
N ALA A 248 -9.82 11.13 3.04
CA ALA A 248 -11.18 10.65 3.25
C ALA A 248 -12.01 11.53 4.17
N LEU A 249 -11.44 11.93 5.29
CA LEU A 249 -12.14 12.50 6.43
C LEU A 249 -11.92 13.99 6.60
N GLY A 250 -10.92 14.57 5.94
CA GLY A 250 -10.55 15.97 6.10
C GLY A 250 -11.71 16.94 5.88
N ASP A 251 -12.65 16.58 5.02
CA ASP A 251 -13.83 17.38 4.75
C ASP A 251 -14.92 17.26 5.84
N ILE A 252 -15.05 16.06 6.41
CA ILE A 252 -15.98 15.81 7.53
C ILE A 252 -15.54 16.63 8.75
N PHE A 253 -14.24 16.64 9.04
CA PHE A 253 -13.67 17.42 10.15
C PHE A 253 -13.85 18.94 9.99
N ARG A 254 -13.82 19.44 8.74
CA ARG A 254 -13.88 20.88 8.48
C ARG A 254 -15.29 21.45 8.40
N HIS A 255 -16.22 20.67 7.90
CA HIS A 255 -17.57 21.18 7.55
C HIS A 255 -18.69 20.60 8.40
N GLY A 256 -18.40 19.61 9.26
CA GLY A 256 -19.41 18.98 10.12
C GLY A 256 -20.58 18.37 9.34
N SER A 257 -20.41 18.11 8.05
CA SER A 257 -21.51 17.68 7.17
C SER A 257 -22.02 16.30 7.57
N ALA A 258 -23.27 16.29 7.93
CA ALA A 258 -24.03 15.17 8.42
C ALA A 258 -24.42 14.25 7.26
N GLY A 259 -23.70 13.25 6.91
CA GLY A 259 -24.30 12.22 6.06
C GLY A 259 -23.39 11.43 5.14
N THR A 260 -22.18 11.86 4.83
CA THR A 260 -21.29 11.12 3.94
C THR A 260 -20.10 10.58 4.71
N VAL A 261 -20.13 9.28 4.91
CA VAL A 261 -19.18 8.56 5.75
C VAL A 261 -17.86 8.25 5.03
N ALA A 262 -17.84 8.16 3.73
CA ALA A 262 -16.60 8.06 2.96
C ALA A 262 -16.72 8.93 1.71
N GLY A 263 -15.81 9.86 1.55
CA GLY A 263 -15.75 10.64 0.33
C GLY A 263 -15.27 9.77 -0.84
N PRO A 264 -15.75 10.05 -2.06
CA PRO A 264 -15.27 9.40 -3.28
C PRO A 264 -13.74 9.48 -3.43
N SER A 265 -13.11 10.46 -2.82
CA SER A 265 -11.66 10.65 -2.78
C SER A 265 -10.90 9.50 -2.12
N ALA A 266 -11.41 8.94 -1.00
CA ALA A 266 -10.78 7.81 -0.33
C ALA A 266 -10.86 6.54 -1.15
N VAL A 267 -12.04 6.29 -1.74
CA VAL A 267 -12.25 5.14 -2.62
C VAL A 267 -11.36 5.26 -3.85
N ALA A 268 -11.28 6.43 -4.46
CA ALA A 268 -10.40 6.68 -5.60
C ALA A 268 -8.94 6.44 -5.26
N LEU A 269 -8.45 6.96 -4.11
CA LEU A 269 -7.07 6.79 -3.70
C LEU A 269 -6.73 5.32 -3.40
N THR A 270 -7.63 4.60 -2.74
CA THR A 270 -7.42 3.17 -2.46
C THR A 270 -7.50 2.30 -3.71
N LEU A 271 -8.45 2.54 -4.61
CA LEU A 271 -8.54 1.85 -5.91
C LEU A 271 -7.32 2.14 -6.80
N SER A 272 -6.74 3.33 -6.71
CA SER A 272 -5.56 3.71 -7.48
C SER A 272 -4.30 2.94 -7.08
N MET A 273 -4.29 2.24 -5.93
CA MET A 273 -3.13 1.46 -5.49
C MET A 273 -2.81 0.29 -6.44
N GLY A 274 -3.80 -0.30 -7.12
CA GLY A 274 -3.57 -1.32 -8.14
C GLY A 274 -2.80 -0.80 -9.35
N PRO A 275 -3.31 0.23 -10.02
CA PRO A 275 -2.54 0.94 -11.05
C PRO A 275 -1.18 1.44 -10.58
N ALA A 276 -1.08 1.93 -9.33
CA ALA A 276 0.20 2.37 -8.76
C ALA A 276 1.24 1.24 -8.72
N GLU A 277 0.85 0.06 -8.26
CA GLU A 277 1.73 -1.11 -8.18
C GLU A 277 2.13 -1.62 -9.57
N TRP A 278 1.19 -1.64 -10.53
CA TRP A 278 1.47 -2.00 -11.91
C TRP A 278 2.46 -1.04 -12.57
N LEU A 279 2.27 0.28 -12.42
CA LEU A 279 3.17 1.29 -12.94
C LEU A 279 4.55 1.22 -12.28
N LEU A 280 4.62 0.88 -10.98
CA LEU A 280 5.87 0.66 -10.28
C LEU A 280 6.62 -0.57 -10.82
N HIS A 281 5.90 -1.67 -11.09
CA HIS A 281 6.49 -2.85 -11.72
C HIS A 281 7.04 -2.53 -13.10
N ARG A 282 6.25 -1.82 -13.92
CA ARG A 282 6.67 -1.36 -15.24
C ARG A 282 7.91 -0.45 -15.17
N PHE A 283 7.91 0.51 -14.25
CA PHE A 283 9.06 1.37 -14.03
C PHE A 283 10.33 0.58 -13.73
N ARG A 284 10.26 -0.44 -12.88
CA ARG A 284 11.40 -1.32 -12.57
C ARG A 284 11.89 -2.06 -13.81
N ALA A 285 10.99 -2.66 -14.58
CA ALA A 285 11.34 -3.39 -15.80
C ALA A 285 12.02 -2.49 -16.83
N GLU A 286 11.47 -1.28 -17.08
CA GLU A 286 12.03 -0.31 -18.03
C GLU A 286 13.37 0.28 -17.53
N SER A 287 13.51 0.53 -16.22
CA SER A 287 14.77 1.01 -15.64
C SER A 287 15.88 -0.03 -15.77
N LEU A 288 15.58 -1.30 -15.53
CA LEU A 288 16.54 -2.41 -15.75
C LEU A 288 16.91 -2.56 -17.22
N ALA A 289 15.96 -2.42 -18.14
CA ALA A 289 16.23 -2.41 -19.57
C ALA A 289 17.11 -1.20 -19.97
N GLY A 290 16.82 -0.02 -19.41
CA GLY A 290 17.62 1.19 -19.62
C GLY A 290 19.06 1.04 -19.14
N LEU A 291 19.32 0.35 -18.03
CA LEU A 291 20.66 0.02 -17.56
C LEU A 291 21.48 -0.78 -18.57
N ARG A 292 20.82 -1.65 -19.34
CA ARG A 292 21.47 -2.50 -20.35
C ARG A 292 21.69 -1.79 -21.68
N THR A 293 20.82 -0.85 -22.04
CA THR A 293 20.81 -0.20 -23.35
C THR A 293 21.58 1.13 -23.38
N THR A 294 21.78 1.78 -22.22
CA THR A 294 22.45 3.09 -22.16
C THR A 294 23.94 2.95 -21.86
N SER A 295 24.77 3.57 -22.69
CA SER A 295 26.23 3.57 -22.53
C SER A 295 26.78 4.70 -21.64
N SER A 296 25.94 5.66 -21.22
CA SER A 296 26.38 6.80 -20.41
C SER A 296 25.46 7.07 -19.23
N ALA A 297 26.05 7.57 -18.14
CA ALA A 297 25.30 7.97 -16.92
C ALA A 297 24.24 9.06 -17.21
N ARG A 298 24.53 9.98 -18.13
CA ARG A 298 23.58 11.04 -18.53
C ARG A 298 22.39 10.44 -19.29
N GLY A 299 22.65 9.53 -20.24
CA GLY A 299 21.61 8.82 -20.98
C GLY A 299 20.71 8.01 -20.05
N PHE A 300 21.29 7.27 -19.11
CA PHE A 300 20.54 6.50 -18.13
C PHE A 300 19.67 7.40 -17.22
N ARG A 301 20.23 8.49 -16.68
CA ARG A 301 19.45 9.44 -15.88
C ARG A 301 18.29 10.04 -16.66
N GLY A 302 18.50 10.39 -17.94
CA GLY A 302 17.43 10.87 -18.83
C GLY A 302 16.33 9.83 -19.04
N ALA A 303 16.70 8.57 -19.29
CA ALA A 303 15.75 7.48 -19.45
C ALA A 303 14.93 7.23 -18.18
N VAL A 304 15.58 7.14 -17.03
CA VAL A 304 14.90 6.98 -15.73
C VAL A 304 13.95 8.16 -15.45
N ALA A 305 14.40 9.38 -15.65
CA ALA A 305 13.56 10.58 -15.46
C ALA A 305 12.33 10.56 -16.37
N ALA A 306 12.49 10.20 -17.64
CA ALA A 306 11.37 10.08 -18.58
C ALA A 306 10.39 9.01 -18.13
N THR A 307 10.88 7.81 -17.76
CA THR A 307 10.03 6.71 -17.29
C THR A 307 9.29 7.06 -16.00
N VAL A 308 9.95 7.69 -15.01
CA VAL A 308 9.29 8.20 -13.79
C VAL A 308 8.18 9.19 -14.15
N THR A 309 8.47 10.16 -15.02
CA THR A 309 7.50 11.19 -15.42
C THR A 309 6.27 10.57 -16.08
N VAL A 310 6.48 9.61 -16.99
CA VAL A 310 5.37 8.90 -17.66
C VAL A 310 4.56 8.09 -16.65
N CYS A 311 5.22 7.33 -15.78
CA CYS A 311 4.53 6.49 -14.80
C CYS A 311 3.74 7.32 -13.76
N ILE A 312 4.34 8.38 -13.21
CA ILE A 312 3.64 9.23 -12.24
C ILE A 312 2.52 10.03 -12.92
N GLY A 313 2.74 10.54 -14.14
CA GLY A 313 1.72 11.21 -14.91
C GLY A 313 0.52 10.31 -15.20
N ALA A 314 0.76 9.09 -15.67
CA ALA A 314 -0.29 8.09 -15.89
C ALA A 314 -1.03 7.75 -14.59
N TYR A 315 -0.30 7.58 -13.49
CA TYR A 315 -0.90 7.34 -12.18
C TYR A 315 -1.83 8.47 -11.74
N LEU A 316 -1.37 9.72 -11.84
CA LEU A 316 -2.16 10.88 -11.44
C LEU A 316 -3.40 11.07 -12.33
N LEU A 317 -3.30 10.77 -13.63
CA LEU A 317 -4.46 10.78 -14.54
C LEU A 317 -5.49 9.71 -14.16
N ILE A 318 -5.04 8.49 -13.85
CA ILE A 318 -5.92 7.43 -13.38
C ILE A 318 -6.58 7.83 -12.06
N LEU A 319 -5.83 8.37 -11.10
CA LEU A 319 -6.36 8.83 -9.83
C LEU A 319 -7.41 9.94 -10.01
N ALA A 320 -7.15 10.91 -10.88
CA ALA A 320 -8.10 11.97 -11.21
C ALA A 320 -9.38 11.40 -11.83
N GLY A 321 -9.24 10.46 -12.78
CA GLY A 321 -10.38 9.78 -13.41
C GLY A 321 -11.21 8.97 -12.41
N LEU A 322 -10.58 8.27 -11.48
CA LEU A 322 -11.27 7.53 -10.41
C LEU A 322 -11.98 8.48 -9.44
N ALA A 323 -11.37 9.62 -9.10
CA ALA A 323 -12.00 10.63 -8.25
C ALA A 323 -13.23 11.24 -8.91
N GLU A 324 -13.14 11.59 -10.20
CA GLU A 324 -14.26 12.10 -10.97
C GLU A 324 -15.37 11.05 -11.12
N ALA A 325 -15.02 9.79 -11.43
CA ALA A 325 -15.98 8.70 -11.47
C ALA A 325 -16.68 8.51 -10.11
N GLY A 326 -15.93 8.63 -9.02
CA GLY A 326 -16.47 8.57 -7.66
C GLY A 326 -17.52 9.64 -7.40
N THR A 327 -17.30 10.89 -7.82
CA THR A 327 -18.29 11.97 -7.64
C THR A 327 -19.57 11.73 -8.42
N ARG A 328 -19.50 11.07 -9.56
CA ARG A 328 -20.69 10.71 -10.35
C ARG A 328 -21.47 9.54 -9.78
N LEU A 329 -20.77 8.59 -9.17
CA LEU A 329 -21.39 7.41 -8.53
C LEU A 329 -22.04 7.75 -7.18
N TRP A 330 -21.55 8.80 -6.51
CA TRP A 330 -22.07 9.30 -5.22
C TRP A 330 -22.47 10.77 -5.33
N PRO A 331 -23.63 11.08 -5.96
CA PRO A 331 -24.05 12.46 -6.21
C PRO A 331 -24.28 13.27 -4.94
N ASP A 332 -24.57 12.60 -3.82
CA ASP A 332 -24.74 13.25 -2.50
C ASP A 332 -23.39 13.62 -1.84
N ALA A 333 -22.26 13.18 -2.43
CA ALA A 333 -20.96 13.56 -1.93
C ALA A 333 -20.65 15.03 -2.29
N PRO A 334 -19.94 15.76 -1.42
CA PRO A 334 -19.56 17.13 -1.71
C PRO A 334 -18.71 17.20 -2.98
N ALA A 335 -19.05 18.14 -3.87
CA ALA A 335 -18.35 18.35 -5.13
C ALA A 335 -16.82 18.47 -4.94
N LEU A 336 -16.09 17.83 -5.82
CA LEU A 336 -14.63 17.84 -5.78
C LEU A 336 -14.11 19.21 -6.26
N SER A 337 -13.81 20.11 -5.32
CA SER A 337 -13.21 21.40 -5.69
C SER A 337 -11.79 21.20 -6.24
N GLY A 338 -11.31 22.14 -7.06
CA GLY A 338 -9.95 22.08 -7.62
C GLY A 338 -8.87 21.94 -6.54
N LEU A 339 -9.04 22.61 -5.39
CA LEU A 339 -8.12 22.49 -4.25
C LEU A 339 -8.10 21.06 -3.65
N ARG A 340 -9.27 20.42 -3.53
CA ARG A 340 -9.40 19.05 -3.03
C ARG A 340 -8.76 18.05 -4.00
N LEU A 341 -9.05 18.20 -5.29
CA LEU A 341 -8.44 17.37 -6.32
C LEU A 341 -6.92 17.52 -6.31
N ALA A 342 -6.40 18.75 -6.26
CA ALA A 342 -4.96 18.99 -6.18
C ALA A 342 -4.32 18.36 -4.94
N THR A 343 -4.96 18.48 -3.78
CA THR A 343 -4.47 17.85 -2.54
C THR A 343 -4.47 16.32 -2.66
N LEU A 344 -5.54 15.74 -3.22
CA LEU A 344 -5.65 14.30 -3.47
C LEU A 344 -4.54 13.80 -4.40
N LEU A 345 -4.30 14.50 -5.51
CA LEU A 345 -3.24 14.16 -6.45
C LEU A 345 -1.85 14.24 -5.82
N LEU A 346 -1.59 15.26 -4.98
CA LEU A 346 -0.33 15.37 -4.25
C LEU A 346 -0.15 14.25 -3.22
N ILE A 347 -1.21 13.87 -2.49
CA ILE A 347 -1.17 12.70 -1.59
C ILE A 347 -0.87 11.45 -2.41
N GLY A 348 -1.54 11.26 -3.54
CA GLY A 348 -1.25 10.16 -4.47
C GLY A 348 0.22 10.15 -4.92
N ALA A 349 0.76 11.31 -5.29
CA ALA A 349 2.17 11.44 -5.65
C ALA A 349 3.11 11.05 -4.50
N VAL A 350 2.80 11.47 -3.26
CA VAL A 350 3.55 11.07 -2.05
C VAL A 350 3.54 9.56 -1.87
N LEU A 351 2.38 8.94 -1.96
CA LEU A 351 2.23 7.50 -1.79
C LEU A 351 2.98 6.72 -2.87
N TRP A 352 2.80 7.08 -4.14
CA TRP A 352 3.47 6.39 -5.25
C TRP A 352 4.98 6.55 -5.21
N THR A 353 5.48 7.78 -4.96
CA THR A 353 6.93 8.03 -4.85
C THR A 353 7.52 7.35 -3.62
N GLY A 354 6.77 7.28 -2.52
CA GLY A 354 7.16 6.53 -1.33
C GLY A 354 7.30 5.03 -1.60
N LEU A 355 6.36 4.42 -2.34
CA LEU A 355 6.47 3.02 -2.79
C LEU A 355 7.68 2.82 -3.73
N LEU A 356 7.93 3.78 -4.62
CA LEU A 356 9.09 3.78 -5.49
C LEU A 356 10.39 3.76 -4.67
N LEU A 357 10.53 4.62 -3.68
CA LEU A 357 11.70 4.68 -2.80
C LEU A 357 11.90 3.39 -1.98
N GLN A 358 10.81 2.79 -1.49
CA GLN A 358 10.88 1.49 -0.82
C GLN A 358 11.42 0.40 -1.75
N SER A 359 11.02 0.44 -3.02
CA SER A 359 11.48 -0.53 -4.01
C SER A 359 12.98 -0.45 -4.31
N PHE A 360 13.59 0.70 -4.05
CA PHE A 360 15.03 0.94 -4.13
C PHE A 360 15.77 0.80 -2.80
N GLY A 361 15.12 0.28 -1.76
CA GLY A 361 15.74 0.09 -0.44
C GLY A 361 15.81 1.36 0.42
N ALA A 362 15.27 2.50 -0.06
CA ALA A 362 15.23 3.76 0.69
C ALA A 362 13.98 3.91 1.58
N ALA A 363 13.48 2.79 2.10
CA ALA A 363 12.30 2.74 2.96
C ALA A 363 12.37 3.70 4.18
N PRO A 364 13.51 3.88 4.87
CA PRO A 364 13.58 4.82 6.00
C PRO A 364 13.29 6.27 5.60
N GLY A 365 13.84 6.72 4.46
CA GLY A 365 13.58 8.08 3.95
C GLY A 365 12.12 8.28 3.56
N ALA A 366 11.53 7.30 2.85
CA ALA A 366 10.12 7.33 2.49
C ALA A 366 9.21 7.36 3.74
N ALA A 367 9.51 6.52 4.74
CA ALA A 367 8.76 6.47 5.99
C ALA A 367 8.84 7.80 6.75
N LEU A 368 10.03 8.38 6.86
CA LEU A 368 10.22 9.64 7.55
C LEU A 368 9.38 10.77 6.93
N VAL A 369 9.44 10.93 5.61
CA VAL A 369 8.68 11.99 4.90
C VAL A 369 7.18 11.75 5.01
N CYS A 370 6.70 10.51 4.81
CA CYS A 370 5.28 10.19 4.92
C CYS A 370 4.75 10.40 6.35
N CYS A 371 5.50 9.97 7.38
CA CYS A 371 5.11 10.21 8.78
C CYS A 371 5.12 11.70 9.13
N ALA A 372 6.13 12.45 8.69
CA ALA A 372 6.19 13.89 8.91
C ALA A 372 5.00 14.60 8.25
N ALA A 373 4.66 14.25 7.01
CA ALA A 373 3.49 14.78 6.32
C ALA A 373 2.19 14.42 7.05
N ALA A 374 2.03 13.17 7.51
CA ALA A 374 0.87 12.72 8.26
C ALA A 374 0.71 13.48 9.58
N VAL A 375 1.79 13.68 10.33
CA VAL A 375 1.80 14.48 11.56
C VAL A 375 1.43 15.93 11.26
N ALA A 376 2.06 16.55 10.24
CA ALA A 376 1.77 17.93 9.86
C ALA A 376 0.31 18.13 9.43
N GLN A 377 -0.26 17.19 8.65
CA GLN A 377 -1.67 17.21 8.26
C GLN A 377 -2.60 17.07 9.48
N THR A 378 -2.28 16.17 10.39
CA THR A 378 -3.07 15.96 11.62
C THR A 378 -3.04 17.20 12.50
N LEU A 379 -1.86 17.79 12.71
CA LEU A 379 -1.72 19.02 13.48
C LEU A 379 -2.46 20.19 12.82
N ALA A 380 -2.33 20.35 11.50
CA ALA A 380 -3.06 21.37 10.76
C ALA A 380 -4.58 21.23 10.92
N LEU A 381 -5.10 19.99 10.91
CA LEU A 381 -6.51 19.71 11.14
C LEU A 381 -6.94 20.07 12.57
N LEU A 382 -6.18 19.62 13.58
CA LEU A 382 -6.49 19.87 14.99
C LEU A 382 -6.42 21.36 15.37
N LEU A 383 -5.53 22.11 14.72
CA LEU A 383 -5.37 23.56 14.93
C LEU A 383 -6.35 24.40 14.10
N GLY A 384 -7.24 23.76 13.33
CA GLY A 384 -8.20 24.48 12.47
C GLY A 384 -7.53 25.26 11.33
N ALA A 385 -6.38 24.82 10.86
CA ALA A 385 -5.66 25.49 9.78
C ALA A 385 -6.49 25.57 8.48
N PRO A 386 -6.33 26.63 7.67
CA PRO A 386 -7.11 26.81 6.45
C PRO A 386 -6.87 25.70 5.42
N PRO A 387 -7.84 25.40 4.53
CA PRO A 387 -7.76 24.33 3.56
C PRO A 387 -6.47 24.26 2.70
N PRO A 388 -5.86 25.40 2.28
CA PRO A 388 -4.62 25.37 1.51
C PRO A 388 -3.42 24.73 2.22
N THR A 389 -3.45 24.65 3.57
CA THR A 389 -2.36 24.03 4.35
C THR A 389 -2.16 22.58 3.94
N GLY A 390 -3.23 21.84 3.65
CA GLY A 390 -3.16 20.47 3.18
C GLY A 390 -2.40 20.34 1.85
N LEU A 391 -2.63 21.27 0.93
CA LEU A 391 -1.91 21.34 -0.35
C LEU A 391 -0.42 21.61 -0.13
N VAL A 392 -0.08 22.56 0.74
CA VAL A 392 1.33 22.90 1.04
C VAL A 392 2.07 21.72 1.66
N VAL A 393 1.48 21.07 2.66
CA VAL A 393 2.10 19.91 3.33
C VAL A 393 2.32 18.76 2.34
N SER A 394 1.29 18.41 1.57
CA SER A 394 1.40 17.32 0.58
C SER A 394 2.37 17.66 -0.55
N GLY A 395 2.37 18.91 -1.01
CA GLY A 395 3.31 19.41 -2.04
C GLY A 395 4.76 19.38 -1.55
N THR A 396 5.01 19.82 -0.32
CA THR A 396 6.34 19.75 0.30
C THR A 396 6.82 18.31 0.43
N ALA A 397 5.97 17.40 0.90
CA ALA A 397 6.29 15.98 1.02
C ALA A 397 6.60 15.35 -0.36
N ALA A 398 5.79 15.65 -1.38
CA ALA A 398 6.03 15.17 -2.74
C ALA A 398 7.38 15.69 -3.30
N ALA A 399 7.71 16.96 -3.08
CA ALA A 399 8.98 17.55 -3.49
C ALA A 399 10.18 16.89 -2.78
N LEU A 400 10.08 16.66 -1.47
CA LEU A 400 11.12 15.98 -0.70
C LEU A 400 11.36 14.54 -1.18
N LEU A 401 10.29 13.78 -1.45
CA LEU A 401 10.41 12.42 -1.98
C LEU A 401 11.00 12.42 -3.39
N ALA A 402 10.59 13.35 -4.27
CA ALA A 402 11.18 13.51 -5.60
C ALA A 402 12.67 13.83 -5.52
N MET A 403 13.07 14.71 -4.61
CA MET A 403 14.49 15.03 -4.36
C MET A 403 15.25 13.78 -3.89
N LEU A 404 14.68 12.96 -3.00
CA LEU A 404 15.31 11.70 -2.58
C LEU A 404 15.50 10.73 -3.76
N VAL A 405 14.53 10.63 -4.67
CA VAL A 405 14.69 9.83 -5.90
C VAL A 405 15.85 10.36 -6.75
N CYS A 406 15.93 11.67 -6.96
CA CYS A 406 17.03 12.28 -7.72
C CYS A 406 18.41 12.00 -7.08
N VAL A 407 18.50 12.09 -5.75
CA VAL A 407 19.74 11.77 -5.02
C VAL A 407 20.14 10.30 -5.20
N LEU A 408 19.18 9.37 -5.09
CA LEU A 408 19.44 7.95 -5.28
C LEU A 408 19.90 7.62 -6.70
N VAL A 409 19.22 8.15 -7.71
CA VAL A 409 19.62 7.99 -9.12
C VAL A 409 20.99 8.62 -9.37
N GLY A 410 21.27 9.79 -8.78
CA GLY A 410 22.57 10.44 -8.84
C GLY A 410 23.68 9.57 -8.24
N ARG A 411 23.46 9.00 -7.05
CA ARG A 411 24.43 8.09 -6.40
C ARG A 411 24.64 6.81 -7.20
N ALA A 412 23.58 6.19 -7.69
CA ALA A 412 23.66 4.96 -8.50
C ALA A 412 24.46 5.17 -9.79
N THR A 413 24.55 6.39 -10.30
CA THR A 413 25.27 6.74 -11.53
C THR A 413 26.62 7.44 -11.31
N ALA A 414 26.99 7.70 -10.04
CA ALA A 414 28.22 8.43 -9.73
C ALA A 414 29.52 7.71 -10.17
N HIS A 415 29.47 6.39 -10.29
CA HIS A 415 30.60 5.53 -10.64
C HIS A 415 30.64 5.15 -12.13
N ARG A 416 29.73 5.66 -12.94
CA ARG A 416 29.72 5.48 -14.39
C ARG A 416 30.35 6.68 -15.08
N PRO A 417 31.39 6.50 -15.92
CA PRO A 417 31.98 7.59 -16.68
C PRO A 417 30.99 8.21 -17.67
#